data_5d6c843a0a8acb10755732f4a7bff76f
#
_entry.id   5d6c843a0a8acb10755732f4a7bff76f
#
_cell.length_a   1.000
_cell.length_b   1.000
_cell.length_c   1.000
_cell.angle_alpha   90.00
_cell.angle_beta   90.00
_cell.angle_gamma   90.00
#
_symmetry.space_group_name_H-M   'P 1'
#
loop_
_entity.id
_entity.type
_entity.pdbx_description
1 polymer ?
#
loop_
_entity_poly.entity_id
_entity_poly.type
_entity_poly.pdbx_seq_one_letter_code
_entity_poly.pdbx_strand_id
1 'polypeptide(L)'
;MNEGITAERLDLPPVTELAETTQIARDLLLAQKTGVHYHICHVSTKTSVELVRLAKARGINVTCEVAPHHILLTDNDIPKDNGYFKMNPPLRNKEDQAALLVGLLDGTIDLIATDHAPHAKKEKQGGMKDAAFGITGSETAFSTLYTKFVKEEKVLRLEQLFALLSDKPAKVFGIKNAGVLEPGKNADIAIFDIEHKTEIKEADFKSKGVNTPFTGQKVYGETVMTLVDGEVVYQRGTK
;
A
#
# COMPACT_ATOMS: atom_id res chain seq x y z
N MET A 1 -8.70 -13.01 8.23
CA MET A 1 -8.57 -12.03 9.32
C MET A 1 -7.23 -12.25 10.01
N ASN A 2 -6.55 -11.23 10.55
CA ASN A 2 -5.37 -11.44 11.37
C ASN A 2 -5.72 -12.30 12.61
N GLU A 3 -4.80 -13.19 13.01
CA GLU A 3 -4.95 -13.97 14.24
C GLU A 3 -4.94 -13.04 15.47
N GLY A 4 -5.88 -13.20 16.40
CA GLY A 4 -5.97 -12.43 17.62
C GLY A 4 -7.39 -12.03 18.02
N ILE A 5 -7.49 -11.11 18.99
CA ILE A 5 -8.74 -10.71 19.66
C ILE A 5 -9.83 -10.26 18.67
N THR A 6 -9.46 -9.57 17.60
CA THR A 6 -10.45 -9.09 16.61
C THR A 6 -11.03 -10.25 15.80
N ALA A 7 -10.24 -11.28 15.45
CA ALA A 7 -10.74 -12.48 14.79
C ALA A 7 -11.72 -13.25 15.70
N GLU A 8 -11.39 -13.40 16.98
CA GLU A 8 -12.27 -14.01 17.99
C GLU A 8 -13.57 -13.20 18.16
N ARG A 9 -13.47 -11.89 18.33
CA ARG A 9 -14.63 -10.98 18.47
C ARG A 9 -15.60 -11.04 17.29
N LEU A 10 -15.08 -11.26 16.09
CA LEU A 10 -15.87 -11.28 14.85
C LEU A 10 -16.24 -12.69 14.37
N ASP A 11 -15.82 -13.74 15.11
CA ASP A 11 -15.98 -15.16 14.74
C ASP A 11 -15.47 -15.44 13.31
N LEU A 12 -14.26 -14.93 12.99
CA LEU A 12 -13.63 -15.07 11.68
C LEU A 12 -12.42 -16.01 11.72
N PRO A 13 -12.20 -16.81 10.67
CA PRO A 13 -11.02 -17.67 10.59
C PRO A 13 -9.72 -16.85 10.69
N PRO A 14 -8.79 -17.24 11.60
CA PRO A 14 -7.52 -16.55 11.74
C PRO A 14 -6.56 -16.91 10.60
N VAL A 15 -5.69 -15.95 10.26
CA VAL A 15 -4.55 -16.11 9.37
C VAL A 15 -3.31 -15.70 10.14
N THR A 16 -2.53 -16.71 10.54
CA THR A 16 -1.29 -16.49 11.29
C THR A 16 -0.24 -15.75 10.46
N GLU A 17 0.67 -15.02 11.12
CA GLU A 17 1.82 -14.39 10.46
C GLU A 17 2.75 -15.43 9.81
N LEU A 18 2.76 -16.67 10.31
CA LEU A 18 3.60 -17.74 9.76
C LEU A 18 3.29 -18.05 8.29
N ALA A 19 2.06 -17.77 7.83
CA ALA A 19 1.71 -17.91 6.40
C ALA A 19 2.56 -17.01 5.49
N GLU A 20 3.02 -15.87 5.98
CA GLU A 20 3.89 -14.92 5.26
C GLU A 20 5.37 -15.18 5.59
N THR A 21 5.70 -15.22 6.86
CA THR A 21 7.09 -15.20 7.33
C THR A 21 7.88 -16.45 6.96
N THR A 22 7.26 -17.64 6.98
CA THR A 22 7.94 -18.89 6.60
C THR A 22 8.25 -18.94 5.11
N GLN A 23 7.35 -18.40 4.26
CA GLN A 23 7.61 -18.29 2.83
C GLN A 23 8.76 -17.32 2.57
N ILE A 24 8.73 -16.13 3.18
CA ILE A 24 9.79 -15.13 3.04
C ILE A 24 11.14 -15.70 3.50
N ALA A 25 11.20 -16.35 4.65
CA ALA A 25 12.43 -16.95 5.17
C ALA A 25 13.02 -17.99 4.21
N ARG A 26 12.18 -18.89 3.67
CA ARG A 26 12.59 -19.88 2.67
C ARG A 26 13.13 -19.21 1.41
N ASP A 27 12.39 -18.23 0.88
CA ASP A 27 12.72 -17.62 -0.41
C ASP A 27 13.97 -16.71 -0.32
N LEU A 28 14.23 -16.09 0.85
CA LEU A 28 15.47 -15.39 1.13
C LEU A 28 16.70 -16.34 1.10
N LEU A 29 16.57 -17.57 1.61
CA LEU A 29 17.64 -18.57 1.52
C LEU A 29 17.88 -19.01 0.07
N LEU A 30 16.81 -19.14 -0.73
CA LEU A 30 16.91 -19.44 -2.16
C LEU A 30 17.57 -18.27 -2.91
N ALA A 31 17.17 -17.03 -2.65
CA ALA A 31 17.77 -15.84 -3.23
C ALA A 31 19.27 -15.74 -2.89
N GLN A 32 19.65 -16.00 -1.63
CA GLN A 32 21.04 -16.05 -1.20
C GLN A 32 21.85 -17.09 -1.99
N LYS A 33 21.27 -18.29 -2.20
CA LYS A 33 21.96 -19.39 -2.90
C LYS A 33 22.10 -19.15 -4.40
N THR A 34 21.11 -18.53 -5.01
CA THR A 34 21.04 -18.35 -6.47
C THR A 34 21.57 -17.01 -6.95
N GLY A 35 21.64 -15.99 -6.09
CA GLY A 35 21.99 -14.60 -6.44
C GLY A 35 20.88 -13.86 -7.18
N VAL A 36 19.67 -14.43 -7.33
CA VAL A 36 18.54 -13.77 -7.97
C VAL A 36 18.09 -12.55 -7.19
N HIS A 37 17.61 -11.52 -7.89
CA HIS A 37 16.87 -10.44 -7.24
C HIS A 37 15.49 -10.95 -6.82
N TYR A 38 15.23 -10.93 -5.51
CA TYR A 38 13.95 -11.32 -4.93
C TYR A 38 13.20 -10.07 -4.45
N HIS A 39 12.02 -9.83 -5.01
CA HIS A 39 11.14 -8.75 -4.55
C HIS A 39 9.95 -9.34 -3.79
N ILE A 40 9.71 -8.83 -2.58
CA ILE A 40 8.63 -9.27 -1.70
C ILE A 40 7.50 -8.26 -1.77
N CYS A 41 6.35 -8.69 -2.32
CA CYS A 41 5.15 -7.86 -2.39
C CYS A 41 4.48 -7.72 -1.02
N HIS A 42 3.86 -6.57 -0.77
CA HIS A 42 2.92 -6.28 0.33
C HIS A 42 3.30 -6.88 1.69
N VAL A 43 4.52 -6.65 2.18
CA VAL A 43 4.95 -7.10 3.52
C VAL A 43 3.98 -6.57 4.58
N SER A 44 3.57 -7.41 5.52
CA SER A 44 2.56 -7.05 6.50
C SER A 44 2.96 -7.25 7.96
N THR A 45 4.04 -7.98 8.27
CA THR A 45 4.39 -8.36 9.65
C THR A 45 5.74 -7.79 10.10
N LYS A 46 5.89 -7.55 11.40
CA LYS A 46 7.15 -7.19 12.06
C LYS A 46 8.26 -8.21 11.77
N THR A 47 7.94 -9.49 11.90
CA THR A 47 8.89 -10.58 11.64
C THR A 47 9.41 -10.55 10.21
N SER A 48 8.53 -10.27 9.23
CA SER A 48 8.94 -10.12 7.83
C SER A 48 9.92 -8.96 7.63
N VAL A 49 9.68 -7.81 8.26
CA VAL A 49 10.61 -6.66 8.24
C VAL A 49 11.96 -7.04 8.82
N GLU A 50 12.00 -7.76 9.94
CA GLU A 50 13.23 -8.23 10.57
C GLU A 50 14.01 -9.18 9.65
N LEU A 51 13.33 -10.14 9.00
CA LEU A 51 13.93 -11.05 8.03
C LEU A 51 14.55 -10.31 6.85
N VAL A 52 13.85 -9.33 6.28
CA VAL A 52 14.37 -8.52 5.16
C VAL A 52 15.56 -7.68 5.61
N ARG A 53 15.51 -7.06 6.80
CA ARG A 53 16.63 -6.29 7.35
C ARG A 53 17.88 -7.14 7.51
N LEU A 54 17.75 -8.33 8.07
CA LEU A 54 18.85 -9.28 8.20
C LEU A 54 19.40 -9.73 6.83
N ALA A 55 18.52 -9.99 5.88
CA ALA A 55 18.89 -10.38 4.51
C ALA A 55 19.69 -9.28 3.82
N LYS A 56 19.23 -8.02 3.87
CA LYS A 56 19.95 -6.86 3.33
C LYS A 56 21.31 -6.67 3.99
N ALA A 57 21.39 -6.80 5.32
CA ALA A 57 22.66 -6.71 6.07
C ALA A 57 23.67 -7.79 5.67
N ARG A 58 23.21 -8.92 5.15
CA ARG A 58 24.05 -10.01 4.60
C ARG A 58 24.36 -9.87 3.11
N GLY A 59 23.91 -8.77 2.48
CA GLY A 59 24.14 -8.54 1.06
C GLY A 59 23.27 -9.40 0.12
N ILE A 60 22.17 -9.98 0.61
CA ILE A 60 21.22 -10.70 -0.24
C ILE A 60 20.52 -9.67 -1.13
N ASN A 61 20.42 -9.95 -2.43
CA ASN A 61 19.78 -9.09 -3.40
C ASN A 61 18.25 -9.17 -3.25
N VAL A 62 17.71 -8.44 -2.28
CA VAL A 62 16.29 -8.41 -1.93
C VAL A 62 15.77 -6.98 -1.83
N THR A 63 14.56 -6.79 -2.32
CA THR A 63 13.75 -5.60 -2.13
C THR A 63 12.35 -5.98 -1.66
N CYS A 64 11.64 -5.07 -1.03
CA CYS A 64 10.25 -5.31 -0.62
C CYS A 64 9.42 -4.03 -0.65
N GLU A 65 8.12 -4.22 -0.64
CA GLU A 65 7.14 -3.15 -0.63
C GLU A 65 6.11 -3.33 0.47
N VAL A 66 5.44 -2.23 0.81
CA VAL A 66 4.30 -2.22 1.73
C VAL A 66 3.10 -1.58 1.05
N ALA A 67 1.90 -2.09 1.32
CA ALA A 67 0.69 -1.45 0.84
C ALA A 67 0.21 -0.33 1.78
N PRO A 68 -0.43 0.74 1.26
CA PRO A 68 -0.93 1.85 2.07
C PRO A 68 -1.81 1.40 3.23
N HIS A 69 -2.71 0.47 2.98
CA HIS A 69 -3.62 -0.03 4.00
C HIS A 69 -2.92 -0.73 5.17
N HIS A 70 -1.78 -1.40 4.95
CA HIS A 70 -1.03 -2.06 6.02
C HIS A 70 -0.31 -1.08 6.96
N ILE A 71 0.01 0.13 6.51
CA ILE A 71 0.61 1.17 7.36
C ILE A 71 -0.39 2.19 7.88
N LEU A 72 -1.60 2.24 7.31
CA LEU A 72 -2.67 3.17 7.71
C LEU A 72 -3.67 2.56 8.68
N LEU A 73 -3.93 1.25 8.57
CA LEU A 73 -4.97 0.54 9.31
C LEU A 73 -4.39 -0.66 10.06
N THR A 74 -5.10 -1.06 11.10
CA THR A 74 -4.86 -2.27 11.89
C THR A 74 -6.11 -3.14 11.92
N ASP A 75 -6.02 -4.35 12.44
CA ASP A 75 -7.16 -5.21 12.69
C ASP A 75 -8.18 -4.61 13.69
N ASN A 76 -7.73 -3.71 14.56
CA ASN A 76 -8.61 -2.99 15.49
C ASN A 76 -9.53 -1.96 14.79
N ASP A 77 -9.17 -1.52 13.58
CA ASP A 77 -9.97 -0.59 12.80
C ASP A 77 -11.15 -1.26 12.10
N ILE A 78 -11.31 -2.59 12.25
CA ILE A 78 -12.42 -3.36 11.70
C ILE A 78 -13.57 -3.39 12.70
N PRO A 79 -14.63 -2.58 12.51
CA PRO A 79 -15.68 -2.42 13.51
C PRO A 79 -16.64 -3.62 13.55
N LYS A 80 -16.84 -4.26 12.40
CA LYS A 80 -17.75 -5.40 12.21
C LYS A 80 -17.28 -6.24 11.02
N ASP A 81 -17.84 -7.43 10.87
CA ASP A 81 -17.62 -8.26 9.67
C ASP A 81 -18.08 -7.51 8.41
N ASN A 82 -17.08 -7.14 7.59
CA ASN A 82 -17.31 -6.35 6.37
C ASN A 82 -16.24 -6.71 5.32
N GLY A 83 -16.69 -7.20 4.16
CA GLY A 83 -15.82 -7.58 3.05
C GLY A 83 -14.89 -6.48 2.54
N TYR A 84 -15.18 -5.19 2.79
CA TYR A 84 -14.30 -4.08 2.41
C TYR A 84 -13.01 -4.00 3.24
N PHE A 85 -12.91 -4.77 4.33
CA PHE A 85 -11.68 -4.95 5.11
C PHE A 85 -10.96 -6.28 4.81
N LYS A 86 -11.43 -7.05 3.80
CA LYS A 86 -10.79 -8.30 3.40
C LYS A 86 -9.76 -8.06 2.31
N MET A 87 -8.49 -8.20 2.67
CA MET A 87 -7.33 -8.22 1.77
C MET A 87 -6.35 -9.32 2.19
N ASN A 88 -5.39 -9.62 1.36
CA ASN A 88 -4.32 -10.58 1.65
C ASN A 88 -2.96 -9.97 1.26
N PRO A 89 -2.04 -9.86 2.24
CA PRO A 89 -2.14 -10.21 3.67
C PRO A 89 -3.24 -9.44 4.40
N PRO A 90 -3.78 -9.96 5.53
CA PRO A 90 -4.77 -9.24 6.32
C PRO A 90 -4.15 -8.03 7.02
N LEU A 91 -4.99 -7.06 7.41
CA LEU A 91 -4.58 -6.01 8.34
C LEU A 91 -4.08 -6.66 9.63
N ARG A 92 -2.90 -6.30 10.06
CA ARG A 92 -2.22 -6.84 11.24
C ARG A 92 -2.49 -5.98 12.47
N ASN A 93 -1.89 -6.35 13.58
CA ASN A 93 -1.98 -5.60 14.82
C ASN A 93 -1.14 -4.30 14.80
N LYS A 94 -1.24 -3.51 15.87
CA LYS A 94 -0.55 -2.21 15.97
C LYS A 94 0.98 -2.34 16.04
N GLU A 95 1.49 -3.44 16.57
CA GLU A 95 2.94 -3.68 16.65
C GLU A 95 3.53 -3.95 15.26
N ASP A 96 2.84 -4.75 14.45
CA ASP A 96 3.21 -4.98 13.05
C ASP A 96 3.16 -3.68 12.25
N GLN A 97 2.07 -2.92 12.36
CA GLN A 97 1.93 -1.63 11.67
C GLN A 97 3.09 -0.67 12.02
N ALA A 98 3.44 -0.57 13.29
CA ALA A 98 4.55 0.28 13.74
C ALA A 98 5.89 -0.21 13.16
N ALA A 99 6.12 -1.51 13.09
CA ALA A 99 7.34 -2.09 12.52
C ALA A 99 7.44 -1.84 11.00
N LEU A 100 6.33 -1.89 10.28
CA LEU A 100 6.26 -1.54 8.86
C LEU A 100 6.65 -0.07 8.63
N LEU A 101 6.11 0.85 9.44
CA LEU A 101 6.46 2.27 9.34
C LEU A 101 7.94 2.51 9.64
N VAL A 102 8.49 1.89 10.67
CA VAL A 102 9.92 1.95 10.98
C VAL A 102 10.75 1.40 9.82
N GLY A 103 10.37 0.25 9.25
CA GLY A 103 11.04 -0.35 8.10
C GLY A 103 11.02 0.53 6.85
N LEU A 104 9.96 1.29 6.65
CA LEU A 104 9.84 2.27 5.57
C LEU A 104 10.77 3.47 5.78
N LEU A 105 10.87 3.96 7.03
CA LEU A 105 11.69 5.12 7.39
C LEU A 105 13.19 4.81 7.39
N ASP A 106 13.59 3.61 7.80
CA ASP A 106 15.00 3.19 7.84
C ASP A 106 15.51 2.59 6.51
N GLY A 107 14.63 2.44 5.52
CA GLY A 107 14.95 1.91 4.20
C GLY A 107 15.01 0.39 4.09
N THR A 108 14.58 -0.34 5.14
CA THR A 108 14.38 -1.79 5.07
C THR A 108 13.29 -2.13 4.05
N ILE A 109 12.19 -1.36 4.05
CA ILE A 109 11.16 -1.41 3.02
C ILE A 109 11.50 -0.37 1.96
N ASP A 110 11.56 -0.79 0.70
CA ASP A 110 12.09 0.02 -0.40
C ASP A 110 11.07 1.01 -0.95
N LEU A 111 9.81 0.62 -1.05
CA LEU A 111 8.78 1.40 -1.74
C LEU A 111 7.37 1.12 -1.19
N ILE A 112 6.42 1.92 -1.66
CA ILE A 112 4.98 1.72 -1.41
C ILE A 112 4.32 1.32 -2.73
N ALA A 113 3.60 0.20 -2.73
CA ALA A 113 2.75 -0.24 -3.84
C ALA A 113 1.31 -0.41 -3.38
N THR A 114 0.35 -0.09 -4.23
CA THR A 114 -1.05 0.08 -3.82
C THR A 114 -1.80 -1.22 -3.55
N ASP A 115 -1.34 -2.33 -4.10
CA ASP A 115 -2.08 -3.59 -4.11
C ASP A 115 -3.54 -3.39 -4.59
N HIS A 116 -3.69 -2.63 -5.70
CA HIS A 116 -4.99 -2.22 -6.22
C HIS A 116 -5.78 -3.40 -6.79
N ALA A 117 -6.81 -3.82 -6.09
CA ALA A 117 -7.65 -4.96 -6.43
C ALA A 117 -9.14 -4.57 -6.45
N PRO A 118 -9.64 -3.96 -7.56
CA PRO A 118 -11.04 -3.58 -7.70
C PRO A 118 -11.93 -4.81 -7.89
N HIS A 119 -13.01 -4.87 -7.12
CA HIS A 119 -14.03 -5.91 -7.17
C HIS A 119 -15.43 -5.32 -7.35
N ALA A 120 -16.32 -6.07 -7.99
CA ALA A 120 -17.73 -5.70 -8.06
C ALA A 120 -18.36 -5.73 -6.66
N LYS A 121 -19.35 -4.88 -6.40
CA LYS A 121 -20.04 -4.82 -5.09
C LYS A 121 -20.53 -6.20 -4.63
N LYS A 122 -21.05 -7.04 -5.53
CA LYS A 122 -21.52 -8.40 -5.22
C LYS A 122 -20.41 -9.32 -4.69
N GLU A 123 -19.17 -9.12 -5.14
CA GLU A 123 -18.01 -9.93 -4.74
C GLU A 123 -17.46 -9.53 -3.37
N LYS A 124 -17.87 -8.39 -2.85
CA LYS A 124 -17.53 -7.88 -1.53
C LYS A 124 -18.66 -8.03 -0.50
N GLN A 125 -19.79 -8.62 -0.89
CA GLN A 125 -20.93 -8.94 -0.02
C GLN A 125 -20.70 -10.23 0.77
N GLY A 126 -21.53 -10.48 1.79
CA GLY A 126 -21.50 -11.73 2.58
C GLY A 126 -20.46 -11.75 3.72
N GLY A 127 -19.86 -10.61 4.04
CA GLY A 127 -18.84 -10.54 5.08
C GLY A 127 -17.46 -11.03 4.62
N MET A 128 -16.51 -11.11 5.56
CA MET A 128 -15.12 -11.46 5.24
C MET A 128 -14.94 -12.96 4.94
N LYS A 129 -15.87 -13.84 5.32
CA LYS A 129 -15.78 -15.27 4.95
C LYS A 129 -15.94 -15.44 3.43
N ASP A 130 -16.92 -14.79 2.84
CA ASP A 130 -17.35 -15.02 1.44
C ASP A 130 -16.79 -13.98 0.46
N ALA A 131 -16.49 -12.76 0.91
CA ALA A 131 -15.97 -11.70 0.06
C ALA A 131 -14.65 -12.07 -0.61
N ALA A 132 -14.44 -11.56 -1.83
CA ALA A 132 -13.15 -11.64 -2.51
C ALA A 132 -12.06 -10.87 -1.75
N PHE A 133 -10.82 -11.33 -1.85
CA PHE A 133 -9.64 -10.63 -1.30
C PHE A 133 -9.29 -9.41 -2.16
N GLY A 134 -8.93 -8.31 -1.50
CA GLY A 134 -8.41 -7.10 -2.13
C GLY A 134 -9.32 -5.89 -1.95
N ILE A 135 -8.71 -4.73 -2.04
CA ILE A 135 -9.36 -3.41 -2.00
C ILE A 135 -8.86 -2.51 -3.12
N THR A 136 -9.63 -1.49 -3.47
CA THR A 136 -9.15 -0.42 -4.36
C THR A 136 -8.15 0.46 -3.59
N GLY A 137 -6.97 0.66 -4.15
CA GLY A 137 -5.88 1.41 -3.52
C GLY A 137 -5.34 2.58 -4.34
N SER A 138 -5.31 2.49 -5.68
CA SER A 138 -4.64 3.48 -6.54
C SER A 138 -5.18 4.90 -6.36
N GLU A 139 -6.49 5.06 -6.22
CA GLU A 139 -7.14 6.37 -6.14
C GLU A 139 -7.10 6.99 -4.74
N THR A 140 -6.74 6.21 -3.71
CA THR A 140 -6.71 6.68 -2.32
C THR A 140 -5.30 6.74 -1.74
N ALA A 141 -4.32 6.08 -2.37
CA ALA A 141 -2.97 5.92 -1.82
C ALA A 141 -2.30 7.25 -1.47
N PHE A 142 -2.16 8.17 -2.43
CA PHE A 142 -1.48 9.43 -2.17
C PHE A 142 -2.20 10.25 -1.11
N SER A 143 -3.51 10.44 -1.26
CA SER A 143 -4.29 11.32 -0.37
C SER A 143 -4.32 10.81 1.08
N THR A 144 -4.46 9.51 1.31
CA THR A 144 -4.48 8.94 2.66
C THR A 144 -3.09 8.98 3.30
N LEU A 145 -2.04 8.60 2.57
CA LEU A 145 -0.66 8.64 3.04
C LEU A 145 -0.17 10.06 3.31
N TYR A 146 -0.45 11.00 2.38
CA TYR A 146 -0.10 12.41 2.55
C TYR A 146 -0.78 13.00 3.79
N THR A 147 -2.09 12.77 3.92
CA THR A 147 -2.85 13.27 5.07
C THR A 147 -2.25 12.78 6.37
N LYS A 148 -2.08 11.46 6.50
CA LYS A 148 -1.61 10.84 7.75
C LYS A 148 -0.16 11.18 8.05
N PHE A 149 0.76 10.88 7.15
CA PHE A 149 2.19 10.87 7.46
C PHE A 149 2.91 12.17 7.16
N VAL A 150 2.39 13.00 6.26
CA VAL A 150 3.02 14.29 5.92
C VAL A 150 2.34 15.45 6.62
N LYS A 151 1.01 15.55 6.49
CA LYS A 151 0.25 16.72 7.00
C LYS A 151 -0.01 16.64 8.51
N GLU A 152 -0.43 15.48 9.04
CA GLU A 152 -0.85 15.31 10.45
C GLU A 152 0.32 14.88 11.34
N GLU A 153 0.91 13.72 11.12
CA GLU A 153 1.97 13.15 11.99
C GLU A 153 3.36 13.71 11.70
N LYS A 154 3.59 14.21 10.50
CA LYS A 154 4.87 14.81 10.05
C LYS A 154 6.07 13.86 10.20
N VAL A 155 5.84 12.56 10.02
CA VAL A 155 6.87 11.53 10.06
C VAL A 155 7.56 11.32 8.71
N LEU A 156 6.93 11.77 7.62
CA LEU A 156 7.50 11.82 6.26
C LEU A 156 7.49 13.26 5.74
N ARG A 157 8.53 13.62 4.99
CA ARG A 157 8.49 14.80 4.13
C ARG A 157 7.78 14.45 2.82
N LEU A 158 7.22 15.46 2.15
CA LEU A 158 6.50 15.26 0.89
C LEU A 158 7.37 14.60 -0.19
N GLU A 159 8.65 15.04 -0.29
CA GLU A 159 9.60 14.47 -1.25
C GLU A 159 9.90 12.99 -0.97
N GLN A 160 9.93 12.59 0.30
CA GLN A 160 10.10 11.18 0.67
C GLN A 160 8.89 10.35 0.25
N LEU A 161 7.67 10.88 0.42
CA LEU A 161 6.45 10.20 -0.04
C LEU A 161 6.45 10.03 -1.56
N PHE A 162 6.80 11.08 -2.32
CA PHE A 162 6.91 10.97 -3.78
C PHE A 162 8.00 9.97 -4.19
N ALA A 163 9.14 9.99 -3.53
CA ALA A 163 10.20 9.00 -3.82
C ALA A 163 9.72 7.57 -3.59
N LEU A 164 8.97 7.30 -2.51
CA LEU A 164 8.43 5.99 -2.18
C LEU A 164 7.36 5.50 -3.16
N LEU A 165 6.61 6.42 -3.78
CA LEU A 165 5.52 6.10 -4.71
C LEU A 165 5.93 6.15 -6.20
N SER A 166 7.09 6.75 -6.54
CA SER A 166 7.47 7.02 -7.93
C SER A 166 8.92 6.65 -8.25
N ASP A 167 9.90 7.38 -7.71
CA ASP A 167 11.33 7.20 -8.04
C ASP A 167 11.85 5.81 -7.64
N LYS A 168 11.58 5.40 -6.41
CA LYS A 168 12.05 4.10 -5.90
C LYS A 168 11.41 2.90 -6.62
N PRO A 169 10.07 2.86 -6.87
CA PRO A 169 9.49 1.82 -7.73
C PRO A 169 10.14 1.76 -9.11
N ALA A 170 10.31 2.91 -9.76
CA ALA A 170 10.94 2.96 -11.09
C ALA A 170 12.35 2.36 -11.07
N LYS A 171 13.15 2.64 -10.05
CA LYS A 171 14.49 2.08 -9.87
C LYS A 171 14.47 0.58 -9.59
N VAL A 172 13.64 0.12 -8.66
CA VAL A 172 13.53 -1.30 -8.26
C VAL A 172 13.12 -2.17 -9.43
N PHE A 173 12.16 -1.71 -10.23
CA PHE A 173 11.65 -2.47 -11.39
C PHE A 173 12.34 -2.13 -12.70
N GLY A 174 13.37 -1.30 -12.69
CA GLY A 174 14.15 -0.94 -13.88
C GLY A 174 13.34 -0.20 -14.96
N ILE A 175 12.33 0.57 -14.57
CA ILE A 175 11.49 1.35 -15.49
C ILE A 175 12.28 2.56 -15.96
N LYS A 176 12.64 2.56 -17.25
CA LYS A 176 13.44 3.62 -17.83
C LYS A 176 12.56 4.87 -18.12
N ASN A 177 13.17 6.03 -18.00
CA ASN A 177 12.56 7.33 -18.34
C ASN A 177 11.30 7.71 -17.54
N ALA A 178 11.04 7.06 -16.39
CA ALA A 178 9.92 7.34 -15.51
C ALA A 178 10.39 7.54 -14.05
N GLY A 179 9.47 7.98 -13.18
CA GLY A 179 9.70 8.12 -11.74
C GLY A 179 10.26 9.46 -11.29
N VAL A 180 10.78 10.30 -12.20
CA VAL A 180 11.37 11.60 -11.89
C VAL A 180 10.97 12.66 -12.91
N LEU A 181 10.93 13.93 -12.48
CA LEU A 181 10.65 15.07 -13.34
C LEU A 181 11.99 15.68 -13.81
N GLU A 182 12.48 15.22 -14.96
CA GLU A 182 13.72 15.69 -15.58
C GLU A 182 13.55 15.87 -17.09
N PRO A 183 14.22 16.85 -17.71
CA PRO A 183 14.22 16.99 -19.17
C PRO A 183 14.68 15.70 -19.86
N GLY A 184 13.94 15.27 -20.89
CA GLY A 184 14.24 14.02 -21.63
C GLY A 184 13.64 12.75 -21.04
N LYS A 185 12.88 12.85 -19.94
CA LYS A 185 12.06 11.77 -19.40
C LYS A 185 10.64 11.81 -19.95
N ASN A 186 9.90 10.71 -19.75
CA ASN A 186 8.47 10.69 -20.09
C ASN A 186 7.72 11.75 -19.27
N ALA A 187 6.80 12.44 -19.93
CA ALA A 187 5.94 13.41 -19.27
C ALA A 187 4.71 12.72 -18.64
N ASP A 188 4.97 11.73 -17.77
CA ASP A 188 3.96 11.05 -16.95
C ASP A 188 3.89 11.78 -15.61
N ILE A 189 2.91 12.68 -15.44
CA ILE A 189 2.88 13.65 -14.35
C ILE A 189 1.53 13.60 -13.65
N ALA A 190 1.54 13.47 -12.33
CA ALA A 190 0.37 13.66 -11.48
C ALA A 190 0.50 14.96 -10.68
N ILE A 191 -0.56 15.76 -10.67
CA ILE A 191 -0.64 17.05 -9.96
C ILE A 191 -1.71 16.93 -8.87
N PHE A 192 -1.36 17.30 -7.65
CA PHE A 192 -2.21 17.17 -6.48
C PHE A 192 -2.48 18.53 -5.82
N ASP A 193 -3.71 18.73 -5.37
CA ASP A 193 -4.10 19.83 -4.48
C ASP A 193 -3.87 19.37 -3.04
N ILE A 194 -2.83 19.88 -2.39
CA ILE A 194 -2.44 19.50 -1.04
C ILE A 194 -2.97 20.42 0.05
N GLU A 195 -3.70 21.47 -0.31
CA GLU A 195 -4.20 22.46 0.64
C GLU A 195 -5.68 22.28 0.97
N HIS A 196 -6.50 21.85 0.01
CA HIS A 196 -7.92 21.65 0.25
C HIS A 196 -8.21 20.26 0.82
N LYS A 197 -9.11 20.25 1.80
CA LYS A 197 -9.61 19.03 2.42
C LYS A 197 -10.83 18.53 1.68
N THR A 198 -10.78 17.29 1.21
CA THR A 198 -11.87 16.64 0.48
C THR A 198 -12.33 15.38 1.21
N GLU A 199 -13.39 14.75 0.76
CA GLU A 199 -13.90 13.49 1.30
C GLU A 199 -13.81 12.40 0.24
N ILE A 200 -13.30 11.23 0.58
CA ILE A 200 -13.29 10.07 -0.31
C ILE A 200 -14.71 9.56 -0.51
N LYS A 201 -15.23 9.63 -1.73
CA LYS A 201 -16.57 9.19 -2.10
C LYS A 201 -16.53 8.14 -3.19
N GLU A 202 -17.36 7.10 -3.05
CA GLU A 202 -17.49 6.06 -4.09
C GLU A 202 -17.84 6.63 -5.48
N ALA A 203 -18.61 7.71 -5.54
CA ALA A 203 -19.03 8.34 -6.78
C ALA A 203 -17.90 8.99 -7.59
N ASP A 204 -16.78 9.29 -6.94
CA ASP A 204 -15.64 9.97 -7.57
C ASP A 204 -14.62 8.98 -8.17
N PHE A 205 -14.73 7.68 -7.83
CA PHE A 205 -13.83 6.65 -8.33
C PHE A 205 -13.94 6.47 -9.84
N LYS A 206 -12.81 6.34 -10.50
CA LYS A 206 -12.70 5.97 -11.92
C LYS A 206 -12.62 4.46 -12.10
N SER A 207 -12.15 3.73 -11.10
CA SER A 207 -12.22 2.28 -11.07
C SER A 207 -13.67 1.78 -11.10
N LYS A 208 -13.93 0.66 -11.77
CA LYS A 208 -15.24 0.00 -11.75
C LYS A 208 -15.59 -0.57 -10.37
N GLY A 209 -14.59 -0.95 -9.58
CA GLY A 209 -14.74 -1.33 -8.18
C GLY A 209 -14.54 -0.12 -7.27
N VAL A 210 -15.31 -0.06 -6.18
CA VAL A 210 -15.24 1.01 -5.16
C VAL A 210 -15.00 0.44 -3.76
N ASN A 211 -14.46 -0.77 -3.71
CA ASN A 211 -14.29 -1.59 -2.51
C ASN A 211 -13.10 -1.11 -1.66
N THR A 212 -13.29 -0.03 -0.93
CA THR A 212 -12.26 0.53 -0.04
C THR A 212 -12.81 0.80 1.36
N PRO A 213 -12.02 0.56 2.45
CA PRO A 213 -12.40 0.95 3.81
C PRO A 213 -12.25 2.46 4.06
N PHE A 214 -11.70 3.22 3.11
CA PHE A 214 -11.42 4.64 3.28
C PHE A 214 -12.58 5.57 2.90
N THR A 215 -13.69 5.04 2.37
CA THR A 215 -14.89 5.85 2.04
C THR A 215 -15.37 6.66 3.25
N GLY A 216 -15.64 7.95 3.02
CA GLY A 216 -16.06 8.91 4.05
C GLY A 216 -14.90 9.56 4.81
N GLN A 217 -13.66 9.12 4.63
CA GLN A 217 -12.52 9.78 5.25
C GLN A 217 -12.26 11.15 4.59
N LYS A 218 -11.91 12.11 5.45
CA LYS A 218 -11.51 13.46 5.01
C LYS A 218 -10.00 13.49 4.83
N VAL A 219 -9.55 13.81 3.63
CA VAL A 219 -8.15 13.76 3.21
C VAL A 219 -7.72 15.04 2.51
N TYR A 220 -6.41 15.28 2.46
CA TYR A 220 -5.75 16.24 1.57
C TYR A 220 -5.05 15.49 0.44
N GLY A 221 -4.67 16.18 -0.63
CA GLY A 221 -3.95 15.57 -1.75
C GLY A 221 -4.86 14.99 -2.82
N GLU A 222 -5.93 15.72 -3.16
CA GLU A 222 -6.80 15.37 -4.29
C GLU A 222 -6.05 15.53 -5.62
N THR A 223 -6.21 14.55 -6.54
CA THR A 223 -5.63 14.67 -7.89
C THR A 223 -6.34 15.76 -8.68
N VAL A 224 -5.57 16.73 -9.15
CA VAL A 224 -6.06 17.83 -9.99
C VAL A 224 -5.93 17.50 -11.46
N MET A 225 -4.80 16.90 -11.87
CA MET A 225 -4.50 16.59 -13.26
C MET A 225 -3.56 15.38 -13.34
N THR A 226 -3.72 14.59 -14.38
CA THR A 226 -2.80 13.52 -14.75
C THR A 226 -2.44 13.65 -16.23
N LEU A 227 -1.15 13.59 -16.51
CA LEU A 227 -0.61 13.54 -17.85
C LEU A 227 0.05 12.16 -18.07
N VAL A 228 -0.09 11.65 -19.29
CA VAL A 228 0.62 10.45 -19.77
C VAL A 228 1.23 10.80 -21.12
N ASP A 229 2.53 10.60 -21.27
CA ASP A 229 3.29 11.00 -22.47
C ASP A 229 3.07 12.47 -22.86
N GLY A 230 2.82 13.35 -21.88
CA GLY A 230 2.56 14.78 -22.09
C GLY A 230 1.11 15.14 -22.45
N GLU A 231 0.24 14.15 -22.62
CA GLU A 231 -1.19 14.38 -22.89
C GLU A 231 -2.00 14.36 -21.59
N VAL A 232 -2.92 15.32 -21.42
CA VAL A 232 -3.81 15.39 -20.27
C VAL A 232 -4.88 14.31 -20.39
N VAL A 233 -4.76 13.24 -19.56
CA VAL A 233 -5.72 12.13 -19.52
C VAL A 233 -6.78 12.29 -18.43
N TYR A 234 -6.52 13.13 -17.45
CA TYR A 234 -7.46 13.48 -16.40
C TYR A 234 -7.28 14.93 -15.96
N GLN A 235 -8.39 15.64 -15.76
CA GLN A 235 -8.42 16.96 -15.14
C GLN A 235 -9.68 17.07 -14.26
N ARG A 236 -9.50 17.52 -13.02
CA ARG A 236 -10.60 17.75 -12.07
C ARG A 236 -11.58 18.77 -12.64
N GLY A 237 -12.88 18.45 -12.63
CA GLY A 237 -13.95 19.33 -13.11
C GLY A 237 -14.24 19.25 -14.61
N THR A 238 -13.48 18.49 -15.39
CA THR A 238 -13.85 18.12 -16.77
C THR A 238 -14.62 16.82 -16.78
N LYS A 239 -15.77 16.80 -17.47
CA LYS A 239 -16.59 15.58 -17.67
C LYS A 239 -16.09 14.79 -18.88
#